data_ea328710c5451427a1c90759536744fa
#
_entry.id   ea328710c5451427a1c90759536744fa
#
_cell.length_a   1.000
_cell.length_b   1.000
_cell.length_c   1.000
_cell.angle_alpha   90.00
_cell.angle_beta   90.00
_cell.angle_gamma   90.00
#
_symmetry.space_group_name_H-M   'P 1'
#
loop_
_entity.id
_entity.type
_entity.pdbx_description
1 polymer ?
#
loop_
_entity_poly.entity_id
_entity_poly.type
_entity_poly.pdbx_seq_one_letter_code
_entity_poly.pdbx_strand_id
1 'polypeptide(L)'
;MKLDLKKDHNYQNGIYDFMAGTKSIVVANKEIDIEVDYAWDYASDPVITPTIIHEWKYLDKLVSKNVLKNARSILSIGGGGSSRTHEYLSPVTQEFTILNTGMWDLVNAQIPIETINTYLICATGEDMPILDSQIDAIEIPATLDHVIDARKVIEECYRVLNGGGKIGITLGNSDSWYRKVVSNLRIQVTSNHDHHHNFHFTSKDVENLLSEVGFTEVKTIGTAYLKLPKTIERKMKAPVLLAAHRFISNTMLRLLFGNSKGGMFLTYAMKPTAR
;
A
#
# COMPACT_ATOMS: atom_id res chain seq x y z
N MET A 1 -15.36 6.43 -13.19
CA MET A 1 -15.74 5.44 -12.15
C MET A 1 -17.23 5.58 -11.83
N LYS A 2 -17.91 4.48 -11.46
CA LYS A 2 -19.31 4.49 -11.00
C LYS A 2 -19.37 3.91 -9.58
N LEU A 3 -19.97 4.68 -8.67
CA LEU A 3 -20.23 4.24 -7.31
C LEU A 3 -21.57 3.50 -7.23
N ASP A 4 -21.66 2.57 -6.28
CA ASP A 4 -22.93 1.95 -5.90
C ASP A 4 -23.66 2.85 -4.89
N LEU A 5 -24.33 3.87 -5.40
CA LEU A 5 -25.10 4.84 -4.59
C LEU A 5 -26.38 4.25 -3.99
N LYS A 6 -26.66 2.93 -4.17
CA LYS A 6 -27.74 2.25 -3.45
C LYS A 6 -27.34 1.92 -2.01
N LYS A 7 -26.04 1.88 -1.70
CA LYS A 7 -25.55 1.78 -0.33
C LYS A 7 -25.79 3.10 0.39
N ASP A 8 -26.20 3.02 1.65
CA ASP A 8 -26.37 4.20 2.49
C ASP A 8 -25.04 4.95 2.63
N HIS A 9 -25.05 6.25 2.40
CA HIS A 9 -23.88 7.10 2.48
C HIS A 9 -24.24 8.54 2.78
N ASN A 10 -23.28 9.27 3.35
CA ASN A 10 -23.29 10.71 3.44
C ASN A 10 -22.33 11.31 2.40
N TYR A 11 -22.62 12.52 1.93
CA TYR A 11 -21.68 13.27 1.10
C TYR A 11 -21.47 14.65 1.72
N GLN A 12 -20.23 14.90 2.17
CA GLN A 12 -19.85 16.19 2.73
C GLN A 12 -18.36 16.49 2.44
N ASN A 13 -18.05 17.75 2.21
CA ASN A 13 -16.69 18.23 1.98
C ASN A 13 -15.94 17.47 0.84
N GLY A 14 -16.67 16.99 -0.18
CA GLY A 14 -16.07 16.24 -1.30
C GLY A 14 -15.83 14.76 -1.01
N ILE A 15 -16.24 14.24 0.14
CA ILE A 15 -16.04 12.85 0.56
C ILE A 15 -17.37 12.10 0.53
N TYR A 16 -17.40 10.92 -0.10
CA TYR A 16 -18.48 9.94 -0.01
C TYR A 16 -18.23 9.05 1.20
N ASP A 17 -19.02 9.23 2.26
CA ASP A 17 -18.87 8.50 3.51
C ASP A 17 -19.90 7.38 3.61
N PHE A 18 -19.46 6.15 3.37
CA PHE A 18 -20.23 4.90 3.50
C PHE A 18 -20.10 4.26 4.89
N MET A 19 -19.32 4.87 5.79
CA MET A 19 -19.11 4.42 7.16
C MET A 19 -19.78 5.35 8.19
N ALA A 20 -20.62 6.27 7.74
CA ALA A 20 -21.24 7.27 8.61
C ALA A 20 -21.90 6.63 9.84
N GLY A 21 -21.47 7.06 11.04
CA GLY A 21 -21.92 6.51 12.32
C GLY A 21 -21.16 5.28 12.80
N THR A 22 -20.25 4.69 12.02
CA THR A 22 -19.38 3.61 12.47
C THR A 22 -18.18 4.22 13.20
N LYS A 23 -18.07 4.01 14.51
CA LYS A 23 -16.94 4.52 15.30
C LYS A 23 -15.85 3.49 15.52
N SER A 24 -16.21 2.22 15.47
CA SER A 24 -15.31 1.11 15.68
C SER A 24 -15.67 -0.09 14.80
N ILE A 25 -14.68 -0.92 14.54
CA ILE A 25 -14.85 -2.22 13.86
C ILE A 25 -14.36 -3.33 14.80
N VAL A 26 -14.99 -4.48 14.75
CA VAL A 26 -14.58 -5.64 15.57
C VAL A 26 -13.65 -6.53 14.72
N VAL A 27 -12.41 -6.67 15.17
CA VAL A 27 -11.40 -7.52 14.53
C VAL A 27 -10.93 -8.56 15.53
N ALA A 28 -11.05 -9.83 15.20
CA ALA A 28 -10.61 -10.95 16.06
C ALA A 28 -11.10 -10.80 17.53
N ASN A 29 -12.36 -10.40 17.70
CA ASN A 29 -13.01 -10.12 19.01
C ASN A 29 -12.44 -8.91 19.77
N LYS A 30 -11.69 -8.04 19.10
CA LYS A 30 -11.27 -6.73 19.66
C LYS A 30 -11.99 -5.61 18.91
N GLU A 31 -12.53 -4.69 19.66
CA GLU A 31 -13.06 -3.45 19.12
C GLU A 31 -11.89 -2.50 18.83
N ILE A 32 -11.80 -2.03 17.58
CA ILE A 32 -10.77 -1.12 17.10
C ILE A 32 -11.46 0.21 16.76
N ASP A 33 -11.02 1.28 17.40
CA ASP A 33 -11.48 2.65 17.11
C ASP A 33 -10.82 3.12 15.81
N ILE A 34 -11.65 3.36 14.79
CA ILE A 34 -11.19 3.72 13.44
C ILE A 34 -10.58 5.14 13.40
N GLU A 35 -11.01 6.05 14.28
CA GLU A 35 -10.52 7.43 14.28
C GLU A 35 -9.18 7.59 15.00
N VAL A 36 -8.93 6.82 16.04
CA VAL A 36 -7.78 6.99 16.94
C VAL A 36 -6.55 6.20 16.46
N ASP A 37 -6.74 5.01 15.90
CA ASP A 37 -5.64 4.11 15.56
C ASP A 37 -4.91 4.49 14.27
N TYR A 38 -5.48 5.33 13.41
CA TYR A 38 -4.92 5.67 12.09
C TYR A 38 -4.37 7.10 11.95
N ALA A 39 -4.56 7.97 12.96
CA ALA A 39 -3.98 9.33 12.98
C ALA A 39 -2.48 9.27 13.29
N TRP A 40 -1.69 8.71 12.38
CA TRP A 40 -0.26 8.55 12.59
C TRP A 40 0.56 9.69 12.00
N ASP A 41 1.26 10.43 12.85
CA ASP A 41 2.20 11.46 12.40
C ASP A 41 3.56 10.84 12.02
N TYR A 42 3.72 10.54 10.74
CA TYR A 42 4.98 10.06 10.18
C TYR A 42 6.18 10.99 10.44
N ALA A 43 5.93 12.30 10.58
CA ALA A 43 7.02 13.27 10.75
C ALA A 43 7.69 13.17 12.12
N SER A 44 6.93 12.77 13.16
CA SER A 44 7.43 12.61 14.51
C SER A 44 7.95 11.21 14.84
N ASP A 45 7.72 10.21 13.93
CA ASP A 45 8.09 8.84 14.22
C ASP A 45 9.61 8.63 14.25
N PRO A 46 10.17 8.21 15.41
CA PRO A 46 11.61 7.96 15.56
C PRO A 46 12.14 6.80 14.70
N VAL A 47 11.26 5.99 14.11
CA VAL A 47 11.62 4.87 13.22
C VAL A 47 11.95 5.37 11.83
N ILE A 48 11.39 6.50 11.40
CA ILE A 48 11.55 7.03 10.06
C ILE A 48 12.92 7.67 9.89
N THR A 49 13.67 7.15 8.94
CA THR A 49 15.01 7.61 8.58
C THR A 49 15.03 8.09 7.11
N PRO A 50 16.00 8.93 6.72
CA PRO A 50 16.16 9.34 5.32
C PRO A 50 16.27 8.16 4.36
N THR A 51 16.87 7.04 4.77
CA THR A 51 16.98 5.82 3.97
C THR A 51 15.63 5.15 3.77
N ILE A 52 14.78 5.07 4.79
CA ILE A 52 13.41 4.53 4.69
C ILE A 52 12.57 5.39 3.74
N ILE A 53 12.59 6.71 3.89
CA ILE A 53 11.87 7.62 2.98
C ILE A 53 12.34 7.41 1.52
N HIS A 54 13.66 7.24 1.33
CA HIS A 54 14.23 7.01 0.01
C HIS A 54 13.81 5.65 -0.60
N GLU A 55 13.68 4.61 0.22
CA GLU A 55 13.17 3.31 -0.19
C GLU A 55 11.68 3.37 -0.54
N TRP A 56 10.85 4.09 0.22
CA TRP A 56 9.44 4.31 -0.10
C TRP A 56 9.29 5.03 -1.45
N LYS A 57 10.02 6.11 -1.68
CA LYS A 57 10.03 6.78 -2.99
C LYS A 57 10.46 5.87 -4.15
N TYR A 58 11.31 4.90 -3.87
CA TYR A 58 11.69 3.91 -4.87
C TYR A 58 10.57 2.90 -5.12
N LEU A 59 9.87 2.44 -4.08
CA LEU A 59 8.68 1.60 -4.22
C LEU A 59 7.58 2.30 -5.02
N ASP A 60 7.29 3.56 -4.71
CA ASP A 60 6.29 4.36 -5.44
C ASP A 60 6.61 4.41 -6.94
N LYS A 61 7.89 4.60 -7.29
CA LYS A 61 8.34 4.54 -8.70
C LYS A 61 8.17 3.18 -9.33
N LEU A 62 8.38 2.09 -8.58
CA LEU A 62 8.15 0.73 -9.07
C LEU A 62 6.66 0.48 -9.28
N VAL A 63 5.78 0.93 -8.38
CA VAL A 63 4.32 0.88 -8.53
C VAL A 63 3.90 1.64 -9.78
N SER A 64 4.31 2.91 -9.92
CA SER A 64 4.03 3.72 -11.10
C SER A 64 4.42 3.01 -12.40
N LYS A 65 5.64 2.49 -12.47
CA LYS A 65 6.18 1.83 -13.68
C LYS A 65 5.44 0.53 -14.05
N ASN A 66 5.13 -0.31 -13.06
CA ASN A 66 4.65 -1.68 -13.30
C ASN A 66 3.13 -1.80 -13.25
N VAL A 67 2.45 -0.90 -12.52
CA VAL A 67 1.02 -0.96 -12.26
C VAL A 67 0.27 0.21 -12.91
N LEU A 68 0.66 1.47 -12.60
CA LEU A 68 -0.15 2.64 -12.89
C LEU A 68 0.08 3.26 -14.27
N LYS A 69 1.19 2.99 -14.93
CA LYS A 69 1.70 3.73 -16.11
C LYS A 69 0.68 4.00 -17.22
N ASN A 70 -0.21 3.07 -17.50
CA ASN A 70 -1.16 3.18 -18.61
C ASN A 70 -2.62 3.21 -18.13
N ALA A 71 -2.84 3.36 -16.82
CA ALA A 71 -4.16 3.37 -16.22
C ALA A 71 -4.84 4.74 -16.40
N ARG A 72 -6.09 4.73 -16.85
CA ARG A 72 -6.97 5.92 -16.91
C ARG A 72 -7.69 6.13 -15.59
N SER A 73 -8.10 5.04 -14.96
CA SER A 73 -8.75 5.04 -13.65
C SER A 73 -7.91 4.28 -12.64
N ILE A 74 -7.57 4.92 -11.54
CA ILE A 74 -6.72 4.38 -10.47
C ILE A 74 -7.47 4.43 -9.14
N LEU A 75 -7.38 3.33 -8.38
CA LEU A 75 -7.84 3.24 -7.01
C LEU A 75 -6.64 3.03 -6.06
N SER A 76 -6.50 3.92 -5.10
CA SER A 76 -5.55 3.80 -3.98
C SER A 76 -6.31 3.39 -2.71
N ILE A 77 -6.03 2.20 -2.19
CA ILE A 77 -6.68 1.66 -0.97
C ILE A 77 -5.77 1.89 0.22
N GLY A 78 -6.28 2.59 1.24
CA GLY A 78 -5.49 3.04 2.38
C GLY A 78 -4.54 4.19 2.05
N GLY A 79 -4.64 4.76 0.85
CA GLY A 79 -4.02 6.03 0.51
C GLY A 79 -4.61 7.17 1.33
N GLY A 80 -3.86 8.25 1.49
CA GLY A 80 -4.32 9.39 2.29
C GLY A 80 -3.26 10.44 2.42
N GLY A 81 -3.23 11.17 3.54
CA GLY A 81 -2.33 12.30 3.78
C GLY A 81 -0.84 11.99 3.65
N SER A 82 -0.43 10.73 3.81
CA SER A 82 0.95 10.28 3.66
C SER A 82 1.28 9.65 2.30
N SER A 83 0.27 9.33 1.49
CA SER A 83 0.45 8.74 0.17
C SER A 83 1.02 9.76 -0.82
N ARG A 84 1.98 9.33 -1.62
CA ARG A 84 2.61 10.14 -2.67
C ARG A 84 2.29 9.66 -4.07
N THR A 85 1.29 8.82 -4.24
CA THR A 85 0.90 8.28 -5.55
C THR A 85 0.58 9.38 -6.54
N HIS A 86 -0.04 10.47 -6.06
CA HIS A 86 -0.34 11.65 -6.88
C HIS A 86 0.91 12.23 -7.58
N GLU A 87 2.13 12.08 -7.02
CA GLU A 87 3.38 12.52 -7.63
C GLU A 87 3.80 11.68 -8.86
N TYR A 88 3.23 10.49 -9.01
CA TYR A 88 3.65 9.48 -9.99
C TYR A 88 2.56 9.08 -10.98
N LEU A 89 1.47 9.83 -11.04
CA LEU A 89 0.39 9.59 -11.99
C LEU A 89 0.84 9.84 -13.42
N SER A 90 0.34 9.03 -14.33
CA SER A 90 0.63 9.16 -15.75
C SER A 90 -0.22 10.27 -16.38
N PRO A 91 0.25 10.95 -17.45
CA PRO A 91 -0.57 11.91 -18.20
C PRO A 91 -1.84 11.32 -18.80
N VAL A 92 -1.95 9.99 -18.92
CA VAL A 92 -3.17 9.33 -19.40
C VAL A 92 -4.22 9.13 -18.30
N THR A 93 -3.86 9.34 -17.05
CA THR A 93 -4.78 9.18 -15.90
C THR A 93 -5.84 10.27 -15.94
N GLN A 94 -7.11 9.86 -15.86
CA GLN A 94 -8.28 10.74 -15.89
C GLN A 94 -9.04 10.73 -14.57
N GLU A 95 -8.97 9.62 -13.84
CA GLU A 95 -9.67 9.43 -12.59
C GLU A 95 -8.71 8.84 -11.53
N PHE A 96 -8.73 9.43 -10.34
CA PHE A 96 -7.97 8.96 -9.19
C PHE A 96 -8.88 8.86 -7.97
N THR A 97 -9.01 7.68 -7.42
CA THR A 97 -9.86 7.41 -6.27
C THR A 97 -9.00 7.03 -5.08
N ILE A 98 -9.27 7.63 -3.94
CA ILE A 98 -8.70 7.26 -2.65
C ILE A 98 -9.81 6.65 -1.81
N LEU A 99 -9.61 5.41 -1.38
CA LEU A 99 -10.48 4.70 -0.44
C LEU A 99 -9.74 4.49 0.87
N ASN A 100 -10.29 4.98 1.96
CA ASN A 100 -9.72 4.82 3.30
C ASN A 100 -10.86 4.73 4.33
N THR A 101 -10.63 4.06 5.45
CA THR A 101 -11.56 4.02 6.57
C THR A 101 -11.44 5.26 7.47
N GLY A 102 -10.28 5.91 7.49
CA GLY A 102 -9.97 7.10 8.28
C GLY A 102 -10.40 8.39 7.58
N MET A 103 -11.38 9.10 8.14
CA MET A 103 -11.82 10.40 7.63
C MET A 103 -10.66 11.42 7.65
N TRP A 104 -9.80 11.37 8.67
CA TRP A 104 -8.64 12.26 8.78
C TRP A 104 -7.68 12.12 7.59
N ASP A 105 -7.41 10.88 7.16
CA ASP A 105 -6.54 10.60 6.00
C ASP A 105 -7.14 11.16 4.71
N LEU A 106 -8.46 11.06 4.54
CA LEU A 106 -9.16 11.58 3.37
C LEU A 106 -9.17 13.10 3.31
N VAL A 107 -9.43 13.76 4.45
CA VAL A 107 -9.40 15.23 4.54
C VAL A 107 -8.00 15.78 4.27
N ASN A 108 -6.95 15.07 4.67
CA ASN A 108 -5.56 15.46 4.48
C ASN A 108 -4.92 14.83 3.23
N ALA A 109 -5.70 14.14 2.39
CA ALA A 109 -5.19 13.51 1.18
C ALA A 109 -4.58 14.53 0.23
N GLN A 110 -3.40 14.19 -0.30
CA GLN A 110 -2.76 14.98 -1.36
C GLN A 110 -3.49 14.69 -2.67
N ILE A 111 -4.31 15.64 -3.10
CA ILE A 111 -5.09 15.53 -4.33
C ILE A 111 -4.22 15.90 -5.52
N PRO A 112 -4.21 15.10 -6.60
CA PRO A 112 -3.51 15.47 -7.82
C PRO A 112 -4.17 16.70 -8.49
N ILE A 113 -3.38 17.38 -9.30
CA ILE A 113 -3.69 18.62 -9.99
C ILE A 113 -5.08 18.62 -10.65
N GLU A 114 -5.70 19.80 -10.78
CA GLU A 114 -7.06 20.11 -11.25
C GLU A 114 -7.57 19.39 -12.53
N THR A 115 -6.69 18.71 -13.27
CA THR A 115 -7.03 18.01 -14.52
C THR A 115 -7.52 16.57 -14.33
N ILE A 116 -7.46 16.03 -13.11
CA ILE A 116 -7.81 14.64 -12.80
C ILE A 116 -9.05 14.64 -11.89
N ASN A 117 -10.10 13.90 -12.30
CA ASN A 117 -11.26 13.70 -11.46
C ASN A 117 -10.88 12.88 -10.23
N THR A 118 -10.92 13.49 -9.05
CA THR A 118 -10.58 12.82 -7.80
C THR A 118 -11.82 12.49 -7.00
N TYR A 119 -11.88 11.25 -6.51
CA TYR A 119 -12.94 10.77 -5.63
C TYR A 119 -12.34 10.35 -4.29
N LEU A 120 -12.92 10.85 -3.20
CA LEU A 120 -12.55 10.47 -1.83
C LEU A 120 -13.70 9.63 -1.24
N ILE A 121 -13.37 8.41 -0.81
CA ILE A 121 -14.35 7.43 -0.35
C ILE A 121 -13.96 6.93 1.03
N CYS A 122 -14.81 7.18 2.03
CA CYS A 122 -14.70 6.57 3.34
C CYS A 122 -15.45 5.24 3.34
N ALA A 123 -14.72 4.14 3.24
CA ALA A 123 -15.26 2.78 3.22
C ALA A 123 -14.17 1.75 3.54
N THR A 124 -14.60 0.52 3.86
CA THR A 124 -13.65 -0.61 4.03
C THR A 124 -13.25 -1.20 2.68
N GLY A 125 -12.04 -1.77 2.62
CA GLY A 125 -11.57 -2.48 1.44
C GLY A 125 -12.32 -3.81 1.20
N GLU A 126 -12.97 -4.34 2.23
CA GLU A 126 -13.73 -5.59 2.21
C GLU A 126 -15.11 -5.48 1.58
N ASP A 127 -15.64 -4.26 1.43
CA ASP A 127 -16.96 -4.00 0.85
C ASP A 127 -16.98 -2.65 0.12
N MET A 128 -16.29 -2.59 -1.01
CA MET A 128 -16.10 -1.36 -1.75
C MET A 128 -17.41 -0.89 -2.41
N PRO A 129 -17.83 0.37 -2.24
CA PRO A 129 -19.00 0.94 -2.90
C PRO A 129 -18.70 1.33 -4.36
N ILE A 130 -18.02 0.48 -5.10
CA ILE A 130 -17.62 0.66 -6.50
C ILE A 130 -18.25 -0.49 -7.31
N LEU A 131 -18.86 -0.17 -8.45
CA LEU A 131 -19.44 -1.19 -9.31
C LEU A 131 -18.35 -2.05 -9.96
N ASP A 132 -18.73 -3.23 -10.47
CA ASP A 132 -17.81 -4.17 -11.10
C ASP A 132 -17.12 -3.56 -12.32
N SER A 133 -15.84 -3.90 -12.49
CA SER A 133 -15.08 -3.55 -13.70
C SER A 133 -15.07 -2.04 -14.01
N GLN A 134 -14.67 -1.22 -13.06
CA GLN A 134 -14.59 0.24 -13.20
C GLN A 134 -13.15 0.77 -13.19
N ILE A 135 -12.18 -0.01 -12.71
CA ILE A 135 -10.83 0.45 -12.36
C ILE A 135 -9.79 -0.22 -13.25
N ASP A 136 -8.84 0.54 -13.78
CA ASP A 136 -7.75 0.00 -14.60
C ASP A 136 -6.54 -0.43 -13.77
N ALA A 137 -6.29 0.27 -12.65
CA ALA A 137 -5.20 -0.09 -11.75
C ALA A 137 -5.55 0.18 -10.29
N ILE A 138 -5.12 -0.74 -9.43
CA ILE A 138 -5.25 -0.62 -7.97
C ILE A 138 -3.86 -0.63 -7.36
N GLU A 139 -3.65 0.23 -6.36
CA GLU A 139 -2.52 0.13 -5.44
C GLU A 139 -3.01 0.00 -4.01
N ILE A 140 -2.26 -0.79 -3.22
CA ILE A 140 -2.48 -0.96 -1.78
C ILE A 140 -1.14 -0.65 -1.08
N PRO A 141 -0.88 0.63 -0.72
CA PRO A 141 0.38 1.03 -0.11
C PRO A 141 0.38 0.77 1.39
N ALA A 142 1.14 -0.22 1.85
CA ALA A 142 1.34 -0.56 3.27
C ALA A 142 0.03 -0.59 4.09
N THR A 143 -1.00 -1.25 3.54
CA THR A 143 -2.36 -1.23 4.12
C THR A 143 -2.93 -2.63 4.31
N LEU A 144 -2.54 -3.60 3.46
CA LEU A 144 -3.14 -4.94 3.49
C LEU A 144 -2.88 -5.69 4.81
N ASP A 145 -1.86 -5.31 5.57
CA ASP A 145 -1.54 -5.86 6.89
C ASP A 145 -2.40 -5.27 8.03
N HIS A 146 -3.17 -4.22 7.75
CA HIS A 146 -4.08 -3.56 8.70
C HIS A 146 -5.56 -3.95 8.51
N VAL A 147 -5.94 -4.55 7.38
CA VAL A 147 -7.34 -4.90 7.09
C VAL A 147 -7.82 -6.08 7.94
N ILE A 148 -9.14 -6.26 8.01
CA ILE A 148 -9.76 -7.35 8.79
C ILE A 148 -9.63 -8.69 8.06
N ASP A 149 -9.97 -8.68 6.76
CA ASP A 149 -9.94 -9.86 5.89
C ASP A 149 -9.22 -9.53 4.58
N ALA A 150 -7.93 -9.84 4.54
CA ALA A 150 -7.11 -9.58 3.37
C ALA A 150 -7.60 -10.31 2.11
N ARG A 151 -8.17 -11.53 2.25
CA ARG A 151 -8.73 -12.27 1.12
C ARG A 151 -9.90 -11.51 0.52
N LYS A 152 -10.81 -11.04 1.35
CA LYS A 152 -11.99 -10.31 0.91
C LYS A 152 -11.63 -8.99 0.23
N VAL A 153 -10.62 -8.27 0.74
CA VAL A 153 -10.08 -7.08 0.06
C VAL A 153 -9.57 -7.42 -1.35
N ILE A 154 -8.83 -8.51 -1.51
CA ILE A 154 -8.29 -8.92 -2.82
C ILE A 154 -9.40 -9.39 -3.76
N GLU A 155 -10.44 -10.06 -3.25
CA GLU A 155 -11.64 -10.44 -4.01
C GLU A 155 -12.40 -9.21 -4.50
N GLU A 156 -12.58 -8.18 -3.66
CA GLU A 156 -13.16 -6.90 -4.03
C GLU A 156 -12.30 -6.17 -5.07
N CYS A 157 -10.96 -6.15 -4.90
CA CYS A 157 -10.05 -5.64 -5.93
C CYS A 157 -10.23 -6.35 -7.27
N TYR A 158 -10.35 -7.68 -7.24
CA TYR A 158 -10.61 -8.45 -8.46
C TYR A 158 -11.94 -8.09 -9.09
N ARG A 159 -13.00 -7.90 -8.30
CA ARG A 159 -14.34 -7.52 -8.76
C ARG A 159 -14.32 -6.16 -9.47
N VAL A 160 -13.74 -5.14 -8.84
CA VAL A 160 -13.79 -3.76 -9.36
C VAL A 160 -12.80 -3.49 -10.49
N LEU A 161 -11.75 -4.30 -10.66
CA LEU A 161 -10.80 -4.19 -11.76
C LEU A 161 -11.42 -4.56 -13.11
N ASN A 162 -11.08 -3.81 -14.13
CA ASN A 162 -11.31 -4.16 -15.52
C ASN A 162 -10.53 -5.42 -15.93
N GLY A 163 -10.99 -6.17 -16.93
CA GLY A 163 -10.19 -7.21 -17.56
C GLY A 163 -8.89 -6.62 -18.14
N GLY A 164 -7.74 -7.21 -17.81
CA GLY A 164 -6.42 -6.66 -18.12
C GLY A 164 -5.92 -5.59 -17.13
N GLY A 165 -6.76 -5.21 -16.16
CA GLY A 165 -6.38 -4.27 -15.09
C GLY A 165 -5.33 -4.87 -14.15
N LYS A 166 -4.57 -4.01 -13.47
CA LYS A 166 -3.44 -4.41 -12.63
C LYS A 166 -3.64 -4.03 -11.18
N ILE A 167 -3.10 -4.86 -10.30
CA ILE A 167 -3.00 -4.59 -8.86
C ILE A 167 -1.53 -4.55 -8.43
N GLY A 168 -1.18 -3.63 -7.53
CA GLY A 168 0.12 -3.55 -6.88
C GLY A 168 -0.01 -3.40 -5.37
N ILE A 169 0.68 -4.22 -4.61
CA ILE A 169 0.65 -4.26 -3.15
C ILE A 169 2.07 -4.06 -2.63
N THR A 170 2.27 -3.04 -1.81
CA THR A 170 3.56 -2.79 -1.16
C THR A 170 3.45 -3.04 0.33
N LEU A 171 4.36 -3.83 0.89
CA LEU A 171 4.35 -4.21 2.31
C LEU A 171 5.78 -4.33 2.89
N GLY A 172 5.86 -4.28 4.20
CA GLY A 172 6.99 -4.80 4.95
C GLY A 172 7.06 -6.32 4.83
N ASN A 173 8.28 -6.88 4.78
CA ASN A 173 8.49 -8.32 4.62
C ASN A 173 8.85 -8.98 5.94
N SER A 174 7.96 -9.84 6.44
CA SER A 174 8.21 -10.60 7.68
C SER A 174 9.34 -11.64 7.54
N ASP A 175 9.63 -12.12 6.30
CA ASP A 175 10.69 -13.10 5.99
C ASP A 175 11.94 -12.46 5.37
N SER A 176 12.25 -11.20 5.73
CA SER A 176 13.46 -10.54 5.23
C SER A 176 14.74 -11.19 5.78
N TRP A 177 15.80 -11.22 4.95
CA TRP A 177 17.06 -11.86 5.34
C TRP A 177 17.65 -11.28 6.63
N TYR A 178 17.57 -9.97 6.83
CA TYR A 178 18.12 -9.33 8.02
C TYR A 178 17.31 -9.64 9.28
N ARG A 179 15.97 -9.79 9.19
CA ARG A 179 15.13 -10.20 10.32
C ARG A 179 15.53 -11.60 10.80
N LYS A 180 15.82 -12.52 9.89
CA LYS A 180 16.34 -13.86 10.24
C LYS A 180 17.68 -13.78 10.95
N VAL A 181 18.63 -12.96 10.45
CA VAL A 181 19.93 -12.79 11.10
C VAL A 181 19.77 -12.22 12.51
N VAL A 182 18.97 -11.18 12.66
CA VAL A 182 18.73 -10.52 13.95
C VAL A 182 18.04 -11.45 14.94
N SER A 183 17.05 -12.22 14.49
CA SER A 183 16.36 -13.22 15.30
C SER A 183 17.33 -14.33 15.77
N ASN A 184 18.19 -14.83 14.89
CA ASN A 184 19.19 -15.83 15.22
C ASN A 184 20.21 -15.32 16.23
N LEU A 185 20.53 -14.05 16.21
CA LEU A 185 21.42 -13.39 17.19
C LEU A 185 20.70 -13.05 18.51
N ARG A 186 19.42 -13.38 18.66
CA ARG A 186 18.57 -13.05 19.81
C ARG A 186 18.53 -11.55 20.14
N ILE A 187 18.75 -10.70 19.15
CA ILE A 187 18.62 -9.25 19.29
C ILE A 187 17.12 -8.92 19.20
N GLN A 188 16.54 -8.42 20.28
CA GLN A 188 15.17 -7.92 20.26
C GLN A 188 15.09 -6.66 19.39
N VAL A 189 14.48 -6.76 18.24
CA VAL A 189 14.06 -5.60 17.46
C VAL A 189 12.65 -5.26 17.90
N THR A 190 12.55 -4.46 18.94
CA THR A 190 11.26 -3.87 19.32
C THR A 190 10.92 -2.81 18.26
N SER A 191 10.00 -3.10 17.36
CA SER A 191 9.28 -2.08 16.64
C SER A 191 8.01 -1.77 17.44
N ASN A 192 7.80 -0.54 17.83
CA ASN A 192 6.55 -0.11 18.47
C ASN A 192 5.35 -0.21 17.51
N HIS A 193 5.59 -0.60 16.25
CA HIS A 193 4.60 -0.71 15.17
C HIS A 193 3.94 -2.08 15.06
N ASP A 194 4.48 -3.14 15.71
CA ASP A 194 3.91 -4.48 15.61
C ASP A 194 2.52 -4.61 16.29
N HIS A 195 2.07 -3.57 17.00
CA HIS A 195 0.80 -3.58 17.73
C HIS A 195 -0.43 -3.28 16.85
N HIS A 196 -0.24 -2.74 15.64
CA HIS A 196 -1.33 -2.33 14.75
C HIS A 196 -1.47 -3.20 13.51
N HIS A 197 -0.60 -4.19 13.32
CA HIS A 197 -0.69 -5.11 12.18
C HIS A 197 -1.54 -6.33 12.54
N ASN A 198 -2.63 -6.55 11.82
CA ASN A 198 -3.45 -7.75 11.93
C ASN A 198 -2.76 -8.96 11.30
N PHE A 199 -1.89 -8.71 10.29
CA PHE A 199 -1.18 -9.73 9.55
C PHE A 199 0.30 -9.41 9.41
N HIS A 200 1.11 -10.47 9.30
CA HIS A 200 2.54 -10.39 8.99
C HIS A 200 2.83 -11.16 7.70
N PHE A 201 2.70 -10.48 6.58
CA PHE A 201 2.89 -11.09 5.28
C PHE A 201 4.35 -11.30 4.91
N THR A 202 4.62 -12.43 4.27
CA THR A 202 5.76 -12.61 3.37
C THR A 202 5.33 -12.25 1.94
N SER A 203 6.30 -11.99 1.07
CA SER A 203 5.99 -11.81 -0.36
C SER A 203 5.28 -13.03 -0.96
N LYS A 204 5.59 -14.23 -0.46
CA LYS A 204 4.98 -15.47 -0.92
C LYS A 204 3.52 -15.62 -0.52
N ASP A 205 3.16 -15.14 0.67
CA ASP A 205 1.75 -15.15 1.11
C ASP A 205 0.89 -14.27 0.18
N VAL A 206 1.40 -13.09 -0.19
CA VAL A 206 0.71 -12.18 -1.11
C VAL A 206 0.64 -12.76 -2.53
N GLU A 207 1.72 -13.39 -3.03
CA GLU A 207 1.70 -14.09 -4.32
C GLU A 207 0.63 -15.19 -4.36
N ASN A 208 0.57 -16.01 -3.31
CA ASN A 208 -0.41 -17.09 -3.19
C ASN A 208 -1.83 -16.53 -3.13
N LEU A 209 -2.07 -15.52 -2.29
CA LEU A 209 -3.38 -14.89 -2.15
C LEU A 209 -3.89 -14.32 -3.48
N LEU A 210 -3.06 -13.60 -4.22
CA LEU A 210 -3.40 -13.08 -5.55
C LEU A 210 -3.72 -14.22 -6.53
N SER A 211 -2.89 -15.27 -6.54
CA SER A 211 -3.08 -16.42 -7.45
C SER A 211 -4.35 -17.20 -7.13
N GLU A 212 -4.68 -17.39 -5.86
CA GLU A 212 -5.88 -18.09 -5.40
C GLU A 212 -7.18 -17.36 -5.75
N VAL A 213 -7.16 -16.01 -5.77
CA VAL A 213 -8.31 -15.19 -6.20
C VAL A 213 -8.47 -15.18 -7.72
N GLY A 214 -7.44 -15.56 -8.48
CA GLY A 214 -7.52 -15.68 -9.94
C GLY A 214 -6.70 -14.64 -10.72
N PHE A 215 -5.84 -13.87 -10.05
CA PHE A 215 -4.89 -13.01 -10.72
C PHE A 215 -3.81 -13.84 -11.41
N THR A 216 -3.32 -13.32 -12.52
CA THR A 216 -2.24 -13.90 -13.34
C THR A 216 -1.04 -12.99 -13.42
N GLU A 217 0.07 -13.47 -13.98
CA GLU A 217 1.33 -12.73 -14.11
C GLU A 217 1.84 -12.16 -12.78
N VAL A 218 1.64 -12.89 -11.68
CA VAL A 218 2.06 -12.47 -10.35
C VAL A 218 3.57 -12.35 -10.28
N LYS A 219 4.08 -11.19 -9.91
CA LYS A 219 5.51 -10.88 -9.83
C LYS A 219 5.83 -10.08 -8.58
N THR A 220 6.96 -10.38 -7.96
CA THR A 220 7.46 -9.66 -6.78
C THR A 220 8.80 -9.00 -7.05
N ILE A 221 8.96 -7.78 -6.55
CA ILE A 221 10.21 -7.03 -6.53
C ILE A 221 10.51 -6.66 -5.08
N GLY A 222 11.55 -7.29 -4.50
CA GLY A 222 12.03 -6.93 -3.16
C GLY A 222 12.87 -5.66 -3.18
N THR A 223 12.79 -4.89 -2.09
CA THR A 223 13.57 -3.67 -1.84
C THR A 223 14.05 -3.61 -0.39
N ALA A 224 14.81 -2.58 -0.04
CA ALA A 224 15.29 -2.36 1.33
C ALA A 224 16.10 -3.54 1.89
N TYR A 225 17.04 -4.08 1.08
CA TYR A 225 17.90 -5.18 1.52
C TYR A 225 18.97 -4.75 2.52
N LEU A 226 19.47 -3.52 2.41
CA LEU A 226 20.47 -2.99 3.31
C LEU A 226 19.80 -2.27 4.49
N LYS A 227 20.02 -2.79 5.69
CA LYS A 227 19.59 -2.17 6.94
C LYS A 227 20.81 -1.78 7.76
N LEU A 228 20.95 -0.50 8.05
CA LEU A 228 22.02 0.03 8.87
C LEU A 228 21.46 0.40 10.28
N PRO A 229 22.33 0.55 11.28
CA PRO A 229 21.91 1.13 12.55
C PRO A 229 21.25 2.49 12.37
N LYS A 230 20.13 2.75 13.06
CA LYS A 230 19.34 3.99 12.92
C LYS A 230 20.18 5.27 13.10
N THR A 231 21.20 5.22 13.96
CA THR A 231 22.13 6.34 14.17
C THR A 231 22.94 6.69 12.92
N ILE A 232 23.24 5.70 12.07
CA ILE A 232 23.91 5.90 10.78
C ILE A 232 22.89 6.36 9.75
N GLU A 233 21.74 5.68 9.63
CA GLU A 233 20.69 6.02 8.66
C GLU A 233 20.21 7.47 8.79
N ARG A 234 20.05 7.97 10.04
CA ARG A 234 19.66 9.37 10.30
C ARG A 234 20.67 10.41 9.80
N LYS A 235 21.93 10.03 9.67
CA LYS A 235 23.00 10.91 9.16
C LYS A 235 23.12 10.85 7.63
N MET A 236 22.50 9.88 6.98
CA MET A 236 22.55 9.68 5.53
C MET A 236 21.60 10.62 4.79
N LYS A 237 21.89 11.93 4.82
CA LYS A 237 21.06 12.97 4.17
C LYS A 237 21.55 13.34 2.77
N ALA A 238 22.83 13.13 2.47
CA ALA A 238 23.40 13.51 1.18
C ALA A 238 22.84 12.63 0.05
N PRO A 239 22.38 13.19 -1.08
CA PRO A 239 21.78 12.45 -2.19
C PRO A 239 22.69 11.33 -2.73
N VAL A 240 24.00 11.58 -2.79
CA VAL A 240 24.97 10.59 -3.26
C VAL A 240 25.06 9.38 -2.33
N LEU A 241 24.99 9.57 -1.00
CA LEU A 241 24.98 8.48 -0.03
C LEU A 241 23.68 7.67 -0.10
N LEU A 242 22.55 8.34 -0.26
CA LEU A 242 21.25 7.68 -0.44
C LEU A 242 21.21 6.89 -1.76
N ALA A 243 21.77 7.43 -2.83
CA ALA A 243 21.87 6.72 -4.11
C ALA A 243 22.79 5.50 -4.01
N ALA A 244 23.95 5.62 -3.36
CA ALA A 244 24.87 4.50 -3.13
C ALA A 244 24.22 3.41 -2.25
N HIS A 245 23.57 3.81 -1.14
CA HIS A 245 22.81 2.90 -0.28
C HIS A 245 21.78 2.12 -1.10
N ARG A 246 20.95 2.80 -1.89
CA ARG A 246 19.93 2.17 -2.73
C ARG A 246 20.53 1.22 -3.77
N PHE A 247 21.63 1.61 -4.41
CA PHE A 247 22.30 0.74 -5.38
C PHE A 247 22.79 -0.56 -4.74
N ILE A 248 23.48 -0.48 -3.60
CA ILE A 248 23.93 -1.65 -2.83
C ILE A 248 22.70 -2.48 -2.40
N SER A 249 21.72 -1.84 -1.78
CA SER A 249 20.51 -2.47 -1.27
C SER A 249 19.73 -3.17 -2.38
N ASN A 250 19.29 -2.43 -3.38
CA ASN A 250 18.26 -2.89 -4.32
C ASN A 250 18.83 -3.46 -5.63
N THR A 251 20.15 -3.47 -5.80
CA THR A 251 20.82 -4.12 -6.94
C THR A 251 21.71 -5.23 -6.47
N MET A 252 22.78 -4.92 -5.72
CA MET A 252 23.76 -5.94 -5.35
C MET A 252 23.19 -6.99 -4.39
N LEU A 253 22.59 -6.55 -3.27
CA LEU A 253 22.04 -7.49 -2.27
C LEU A 253 20.81 -8.23 -2.81
N ARG A 254 19.99 -7.60 -3.65
CA ARG A 254 18.88 -8.29 -4.31
C ARG A 254 19.35 -9.40 -5.25
N LEU A 255 20.43 -9.19 -6.01
CA LEU A 255 21.03 -10.24 -6.84
C LEU A 255 21.55 -11.40 -5.99
N LEU A 256 22.08 -11.11 -4.80
CA LEU A 256 22.63 -12.12 -3.90
C LEU A 256 21.53 -12.92 -3.19
N PHE A 257 20.45 -12.27 -2.70
CA PHE A 257 19.42 -12.89 -1.86
C PHE A 257 18.12 -13.22 -2.60
N GLY A 258 17.94 -12.74 -3.83
CA GLY A 258 16.72 -12.92 -4.62
C GLY A 258 15.58 -11.96 -4.22
N ASN A 259 14.54 -11.89 -5.04
CA ASN A 259 13.45 -10.91 -4.92
C ASN A 259 12.57 -11.04 -3.65
N SER A 260 12.57 -12.20 -2.99
CA SER A 260 11.70 -12.48 -1.84
C SER A 260 12.29 -12.11 -0.48
N LYS A 261 13.55 -11.64 -0.41
CA LYS A 261 14.29 -11.48 0.87
C LYS A 261 14.59 -10.03 1.26
N GLY A 262 14.09 -9.06 0.52
CA GLY A 262 14.15 -7.64 0.90
C GLY A 262 13.39 -7.34 2.18
N GLY A 263 13.67 -6.22 2.81
CA GLY A 263 12.93 -5.73 3.98
C GLY A 263 11.53 -5.22 3.64
N MET A 264 11.32 -4.86 2.38
CA MET A 264 10.05 -4.45 1.79
C MET A 264 9.91 -5.10 0.41
N PHE A 265 8.68 -5.15 -0.11
CA PHE A 265 8.43 -5.66 -1.45
C PHE A 265 7.25 -4.95 -2.13
N LEU A 266 7.26 -4.98 -3.45
CA LEU A 266 6.09 -4.77 -4.31
C LEU A 266 5.73 -6.13 -4.92
N THR A 267 4.52 -6.64 -4.66
CA THR A 267 3.91 -7.70 -5.44
C THR A 267 2.83 -7.12 -6.33
N TYR A 268 2.87 -7.45 -7.62
CA TYR A 268 1.89 -6.97 -8.59
C TYR A 268 1.42 -8.10 -9.49
N ALA A 269 0.20 -7.95 -10.00
CA ALA A 269 -0.46 -8.97 -10.80
C ALA A 269 -1.47 -8.33 -11.78
N MET A 270 -2.03 -9.13 -12.68
CA MET A 270 -3.01 -8.70 -13.66
C MET A 270 -4.29 -9.56 -13.56
N LYS A 271 -5.46 -8.91 -13.65
CA LYS A 271 -6.73 -9.60 -13.85
C LYS A 271 -6.79 -10.07 -15.31
N PRO A 272 -7.04 -11.36 -15.59
CA PRO A 272 -7.17 -11.83 -16.96
C PRO A 272 -8.30 -11.10 -17.71
N THR A 273 -8.11 -10.86 -19.00
CA THR A 273 -9.21 -10.44 -19.87
C THR A 273 -10.15 -11.63 -20.07
N ALA A 274 -11.45 -11.45 -19.86
CA ALA A 274 -12.44 -12.45 -20.25
C ALA A 274 -12.25 -12.75 -21.76
N ARG A 275 -12.09 -14.03 -22.07
CA ARG A 275 -12.05 -14.51 -23.46
C ARG A 275 -13.42 -14.47 -24.09
#